data_428968e3404fd01baeac1d9b29c6940d
#
_entry.id   428968e3404fd01baeac1d9b29c6940d
#
_cell.length_a   1.000
_cell.length_b   1.000
_cell.length_c   1.000
_cell.angle_alpha   90.00
_cell.angle_beta   90.00
_cell.angle_gamma   90.00
#
_symmetry.space_group_name_H-M   'P 1'
#
loop_
_entity.id
_entity.type
_entity.pdbx_description
1 polymer ?
#
loop_
_entity_poly.entity_id
_entity_poly.type
_entity_poly.pdbx_seq_one_letter_code
_entity_poly.pdbx_strand_id
1 'polypeptide(L)'
;MSSKPDSKILRRCVELAKEALDAGDDPFGSVLVDANGIAIKEDRNRVNTGENGDGKRDGTLHPELTLARWAQLNLSAEERAKASVYTSGEHCPMCAAAHAWVGLGPIVYVSSSAQFSAWLNEFGVERETKVKPLPINEVAPNIPVQGPIPVLDEEVKALHKQNVKRSS
;
A
#
# COMPACT_ATOMS: atom_id res chain seq x y z
N MET A 1 -15.93 -7.36 12.71
CA MET A 1 -15.14 -8.57 12.94
C MET A 1 -13.65 -8.22 12.90
N SER A 2 -13.02 -8.18 14.04
CA SER A 2 -11.60 -7.82 14.06
C SER A 2 -10.80 -9.00 14.57
N SER A 3 -10.39 -9.88 13.66
CA SER A 3 -9.28 -10.75 13.97
C SER A 3 -8.00 -9.90 14.02
N LYS A 4 -7.09 -10.30 14.90
CA LYS A 4 -5.80 -9.65 15.00
C LYS A 4 -5.06 -9.80 13.65
N PRO A 5 -4.52 -8.72 13.07
CA PRO A 5 -3.75 -8.81 11.83
C PRO A 5 -2.55 -9.75 11.95
N ASP A 6 -2.22 -10.44 10.87
CA ASP A 6 -1.07 -11.34 10.83
C ASP A 6 0.24 -10.55 10.86
N SER A 7 1.00 -10.73 11.94
CA SER A 7 2.24 -10.00 12.16
C SER A 7 3.34 -10.31 11.13
N LYS A 8 3.34 -11.53 10.59
CA LYS A 8 4.31 -11.93 9.55
C LYS A 8 4.02 -11.25 8.23
N ILE A 9 2.72 -11.15 7.88
CA ILE A 9 2.29 -10.46 6.66
C ILE A 9 2.58 -8.96 6.77
N LEU A 10 2.28 -8.36 7.92
CA LEU A 10 2.60 -6.94 8.17
C LEU A 10 4.12 -6.69 8.07
N ARG A 11 4.93 -7.58 8.63
CA ARG A 11 6.39 -7.49 8.50
C ARG A 11 6.82 -7.57 7.05
N ARG A 12 6.22 -8.45 6.26
CA ARG A 12 6.54 -8.57 4.83
C ARG A 12 6.23 -7.28 4.07
N CYS A 13 5.14 -6.58 4.40
CA CYS A 13 4.83 -5.29 3.78
C CYS A 13 5.93 -4.25 4.03
N VAL A 14 6.46 -4.20 5.24
CA VAL A 14 7.56 -3.29 5.60
C VAL A 14 8.85 -3.68 4.87
N GLU A 15 9.15 -4.98 4.76
CA GLU A 15 10.30 -5.46 3.98
C GLU A 15 10.19 -5.08 2.50
N LEU A 16 9.01 -5.25 1.90
CA LEU A 16 8.76 -4.84 0.51
C LEU A 16 8.93 -3.33 0.32
N ALA A 17 8.48 -2.54 1.30
CA ALA A 17 8.69 -1.09 1.28
C ALA A 17 10.19 -0.76 1.30
N LYS A 18 10.97 -1.47 2.11
CA LYS A 18 12.44 -1.31 2.13
C LYS A 18 13.07 -1.74 0.81
N GLU A 19 12.63 -2.85 0.23
CA GLU A 19 13.09 -3.30 -1.09
C GLU A 19 12.83 -2.24 -2.17
N ALA A 20 11.65 -1.59 -2.14
CA ALA A 20 11.33 -0.50 -3.04
C ALA A 20 12.30 0.68 -2.87
N LEU A 21 12.53 1.09 -1.64
CA LEU A 21 13.49 2.16 -1.31
C LEU A 21 14.89 1.83 -1.83
N ASP A 22 15.37 0.63 -1.56
CA ASP A 22 16.70 0.17 -1.97
C ASP A 22 16.84 0.13 -3.50
N ALA A 23 15.76 -0.11 -4.22
CA ALA A 23 15.73 -0.11 -5.69
C ALA A 23 15.65 1.29 -6.32
N GLY A 24 15.32 2.33 -5.53
CA GLY A 24 15.17 3.70 -6.02
C GLY A 24 13.72 4.15 -6.18
N ASP A 25 12.78 3.38 -5.66
CA ASP A 25 11.35 3.69 -5.65
C ASP A 25 10.91 4.22 -4.29
N ASP A 26 9.68 4.74 -4.21
CA ASP A 26 9.08 5.14 -2.95
C ASP A 26 8.82 3.91 -2.07
N PRO A 27 9.00 4.02 -0.74
CA PRO A 27 8.93 2.86 0.16
C PRO A 27 7.49 2.44 0.46
N PHE A 28 6.88 1.71 -0.45
CA PHE A 28 5.56 1.10 -0.30
C PHE A 28 5.59 -0.36 -0.74
N GLY A 29 4.95 -1.20 0.04
CA GLY A 29 4.84 -2.63 -0.23
C GLY A 29 3.51 -3.19 0.23
N SER A 30 2.97 -4.16 -0.50
CA SER A 30 1.65 -4.73 -0.25
C SER A 30 1.61 -6.22 -0.54
N VAL A 31 0.74 -6.92 0.19
CA VAL A 31 0.54 -8.38 0.08
C VAL A 31 -0.94 -8.67 -0.02
N LEU A 32 -1.31 -9.48 -1.00
CA LEU A 32 -2.67 -10.02 -1.16
C LEU A 32 -2.74 -11.38 -0.47
N VAL A 33 -3.74 -11.53 0.40
CA VAL A 33 -3.93 -12.69 1.25
C VAL A 33 -5.28 -13.33 0.95
N ASP A 34 -5.32 -14.65 0.77
CA ASP A 34 -6.57 -15.37 0.50
C ASP A 34 -7.43 -15.58 1.76
N ALA A 35 -8.59 -16.24 1.57
CA ALA A 35 -9.52 -16.52 2.66
C ALA A 35 -8.93 -17.38 3.79
N ASN A 36 -7.85 -18.11 3.53
CA ASN A 36 -7.17 -18.97 4.48
C ASN A 36 -5.99 -18.28 5.20
N GLY A 37 -5.78 -17.00 4.92
CA GLY A 37 -4.67 -16.25 5.49
C GLY A 37 -3.33 -16.48 4.79
N ILE A 38 -3.34 -17.04 3.58
CA ILE A 38 -2.14 -17.34 2.81
C ILE A 38 -1.83 -16.20 1.85
N ALA A 39 -0.59 -15.70 1.88
CA ALA A 39 -0.11 -14.71 0.93
C ALA A 39 -0.03 -15.34 -0.47
N ILE A 40 -0.79 -14.82 -1.41
CA ILE A 40 -0.89 -15.38 -2.77
C ILE A 40 -0.27 -14.49 -3.84
N LYS A 41 -0.06 -13.22 -3.53
CA LYS A 41 0.62 -12.26 -4.41
C LYS A 41 1.19 -11.13 -3.58
N GLU A 42 2.33 -10.60 -3.98
CA GLU A 42 2.92 -9.42 -3.36
C GLU A 42 3.52 -8.51 -4.43
N ASP A 43 3.65 -7.23 -4.11
CA ASP A 43 4.34 -6.27 -4.94
C ASP A 43 4.85 -5.09 -4.11
N ARG A 44 5.68 -4.28 -4.73
CA ARG A 44 6.22 -3.04 -4.18
C ARG A 44 6.05 -1.90 -5.18
N ASN A 45 6.21 -0.67 -4.73
CA ASN A 45 6.20 0.49 -5.62
C ASN A 45 7.29 0.35 -6.70
N ARG A 46 6.91 0.66 -7.95
CA ARG A 46 7.79 0.59 -9.13
C ARG A 46 7.69 1.85 -9.99
N VAL A 47 7.23 2.94 -9.40
CA VAL A 47 6.99 4.19 -10.13
C VAL A 47 8.22 4.67 -10.88
N ASN A 48 9.39 4.63 -10.26
CA ASN A 48 10.64 5.12 -10.85
C ASN A 48 11.37 4.05 -11.66
N THR A 49 11.40 2.81 -11.20
CA THR A 49 12.09 1.71 -11.91
C THR A 49 11.32 1.18 -13.10
N GLY A 50 10.00 1.36 -13.13
CA GLY A 50 9.14 0.91 -14.23
C GLY A 50 8.67 -0.55 -14.07
N GLU A 51 7.65 -0.91 -14.84
CA GLU A 51 7.03 -2.22 -14.79
C GLU A 51 8.03 -3.37 -15.05
N ASN A 52 8.96 -3.14 -15.95
CA ASN A 52 9.96 -4.13 -16.37
C ASN A 52 11.36 -3.83 -15.82
N GLY A 53 11.49 -2.90 -14.89
CA GLY A 53 12.78 -2.51 -14.33
C GLY A 53 13.68 -1.77 -15.32
N ASP A 54 13.13 -1.21 -16.39
CA ASP A 54 13.86 -0.54 -17.47
C ASP A 54 13.97 0.98 -17.30
N GLY A 55 13.50 1.52 -16.18
CA GLY A 55 13.53 2.94 -15.86
C GLY A 55 12.44 3.77 -16.55
N LYS A 56 11.49 3.13 -17.21
CA LYS A 56 10.32 3.82 -17.78
C LYS A 56 9.35 4.17 -16.66
N ARG A 57 9.40 5.43 -16.24
CA ARG A 57 8.61 5.91 -15.11
C ARG A 57 7.12 5.84 -15.39
N ASP A 58 6.38 5.25 -14.44
CA ASP A 58 4.92 5.19 -14.47
C ASP A 58 4.37 5.52 -13.08
N GLY A 59 3.74 6.69 -12.94
CA GLY A 59 3.18 7.17 -11.69
C GLY A 59 2.01 6.36 -11.13
N THR A 60 1.51 5.38 -11.89
CA THR A 60 0.42 4.50 -11.45
C THR A 60 0.89 3.16 -10.90
N LEU A 61 2.18 2.84 -10.95
CA LEU A 61 2.72 1.55 -10.49
C LEU A 61 2.81 1.48 -8.95
N HIS A 62 1.66 1.64 -8.31
CA HIS A 62 1.48 1.40 -6.89
C HIS A 62 1.20 -0.08 -6.65
N PRO A 63 1.77 -0.71 -5.62
CA PRO A 63 1.57 -2.14 -5.38
C PRO A 63 0.10 -2.50 -5.16
N GLU A 64 -0.68 -1.65 -4.51
CA GLU A 64 -2.10 -1.90 -4.26
C GLU A 64 -2.90 -1.98 -5.57
N LEU A 65 -2.59 -1.11 -6.54
CA LEU A 65 -3.23 -1.13 -7.86
C LEU A 65 -2.88 -2.40 -8.64
N THR A 66 -1.61 -2.78 -8.65
CA THR A 66 -1.19 -3.99 -9.36
C THR A 66 -1.80 -5.25 -8.76
N LEU A 67 -1.94 -5.31 -7.43
CA LEU A 67 -2.63 -6.42 -6.76
C LEU A 67 -4.12 -6.46 -7.10
N ALA A 68 -4.80 -5.31 -7.16
CA ALA A 68 -6.22 -5.26 -7.55
C ALA A 68 -6.42 -5.77 -8.98
N ARG A 69 -5.60 -5.33 -9.92
CA ARG A 69 -5.64 -5.79 -11.31
C ARG A 69 -5.36 -7.28 -11.42
N TRP A 70 -4.34 -7.77 -10.73
CA TRP A 70 -4.01 -9.20 -10.71
C TRP A 70 -5.17 -10.02 -10.17
N ALA A 71 -5.77 -9.58 -9.07
CA ALA A 71 -6.92 -10.27 -8.46
C ALA A 71 -8.11 -10.33 -9.41
N GLN A 72 -8.40 -9.25 -10.14
CA GLN A 72 -9.48 -9.22 -11.14
C GLN A 72 -9.28 -10.29 -12.22
N LEU A 73 -8.04 -10.48 -12.65
CA LEU A 73 -7.71 -11.37 -13.77
C LEU A 73 -7.52 -12.84 -13.34
N ASN A 74 -7.24 -13.10 -12.07
CA ASN A 74 -6.81 -14.42 -11.60
C ASN A 74 -7.73 -15.07 -10.55
N LEU A 75 -8.60 -14.29 -9.90
CA LEU A 75 -9.49 -14.78 -8.85
C LEU A 75 -10.95 -14.65 -9.26
N SER A 76 -11.81 -15.56 -8.79
CA SER A 76 -13.26 -15.42 -8.92
C SER A 76 -13.75 -14.25 -8.05
N ALA A 77 -14.98 -13.77 -8.31
CA ALA A 77 -15.59 -12.73 -7.49
C ALA A 77 -15.72 -13.15 -6.03
N GLU A 78 -16.04 -14.43 -5.77
CA GLU A 78 -16.14 -14.97 -4.41
C GLU A 78 -14.76 -14.99 -3.72
N GLU A 79 -13.73 -15.43 -4.41
CA GLU A 79 -12.35 -15.41 -3.88
C GLU A 79 -11.89 -14.00 -3.56
N ARG A 80 -12.15 -13.03 -4.45
CA ARG A 80 -11.81 -11.62 -4.21
C ARG A 80 -12.50 -11.06 -2.98
N ALA A 81 -13.80 -11.34 -2.82
CA ALA A 81 -14.58 -10.84 -1.69
C ALA A 81 -14.05 -11.35 -0.33
N LYS A 82 -13.42 -12.51 -0.31
CA LYS A 82 -12.84 -13.13 0.90
C LYS A 82 -11.36 -12.84 1.06
N ALA A 83 -10.72 -12.22 0.09
CA ALA A 83 -9.30 -11.85 0.14
C ALA A 83 -9.11 -10.52 0.86
N SER A 84 -7.93 -10.36 1.46
CA SER A 84 -7.53 -9.13 2.15
C SER A 84 -6.24 -8.59 1.53
N VAL A 85 -6.06 -7.27 1.58
CA VAL A 85 -4.79 -6.63 1.22
C VAL A 85 -4.16 -6.05 2.46
N TYR A 86 -2.91 -6.44 2.71
CA TYR A 86 -2.05 -5.85 3.71
C TYR A 86 -1.10 -4.89 3.01
N THR A 87 -0.85 -3.72 3.59
CA THR A 87 -0.01 -2.70 2.95
C THR A 87 0.76 -1.89 3.98
N SER A 88 1.93 -1.41 3.60
CA SER A 88 2.75 -0.56 4.46
C SER A 88 2.14 0.84 4.65
N GLY A 89 1.43 1.34 3.65
CA GLY A 89 0.74 2.62 3.70
C GLY A 89 -0.69 2.51 3.19
N GLU A 90 -1.58 3.30 3.77
CA GLU A 90 -2.98 3.36 3.37
C GLU A 90 -3.11 3.65 1.87
N HIS A 91 -4.04 2.95 1.20
CA HIS A 91 -4.32 3.15 -0.23
C HIS A 91 -4.59 4.62 -0.55
N CYS A 92 -3.97 5.13 -1.62
CA CYS A 92 -4.37 6.41 -2.20
C CYS A 92 -5.75 6.28 -2.86
N PRO A 93 -6.41 7.39 -3.24
CA PRO A 93 -7.74 7.32 -3.88
C PRO A 93 -7.80 6.44 -5.13
N MET A 94 -6.79 6.44 -5.98
CA MET A 94 -6.71 5.57 -7.16
C MET A 94 -6.77 4.09 -6.77
N CYS A 95 -5.96 3.70 -5.79
CA CYS A 95 -5.85 2.30 -5.35
C CYS A 95 -7.08 1.87 -4.55
N ALA A 96 -7.65 2.75 -3.72
CA ALA A 96 -8.87 2.48 -2.98
C ALA A 96 -10.06 2.24 -3.94
N ALA A 97 -10.19 3.07 -4.97
CA ALA A 97 -11.22 2.91 -5.99
C ALA A 97 -11.05 1.58 -6.74
N ALA A 98 -9.84 1.26 -7.18
CA ALA A 98 -9.55 -0.01 -7.88
C ALA A 98 -9.88 -1.22 -7.00
N HIS A 99 -9.47 -1.20 -5.73
CA HIS A 99 -9.77 -2.25 -4.75
C HIS A 99 -11.28 -2.50 -4.63
N ALA A 100 -12.06 -1.43 -4.52
CA ALA A 100 -13.51 -1.51 -4.42
C ALA A 100 -14.15 -2.03 -5.72
N TRP A 101 -13.71 -1.52 -6.88
CA TRP A 101 -14.27 -1.92 -8.16
C TRP A 101 -14.05 -3.39 -8.49
N VAL A 102 -12.91 -3.95 -8.09
CA VAL A 102 -12.65 -5.38 -8.31
C VAL A 102 -13.27 -6.26 -7.23
N GLY A 103 -13.87 -5.69 -6.21
CA GLY A 103 -14.59 -6.41 -5.16
C GLY A 103 -13.71 -7.15 -4.17
N LEU A 104 -12.51 -6.63 -3.88
CA LEU A 104 -11.65 -7.17 -2.82
C LEU A 104 -12.24 -6.86 -1.43
N GLY A 105 -11.86 -7.67 -0.45
CA GLY A 105 -12.32 -7.58 0.93
C GLY A 105 -11.54 -6.58 1.80
N PRO A 106 -11.26 -6.92 3.07
CA PRO A 106 -10.64 -5.99 4.01
C PRO A 106 -9.25 -5.48 3.60
N ILE A 107 -8.92 -4.30 4.11
CA ILE A 107 -7.57 -3.72 4.01
C ILE A 107 -7.00 -3.55 5.41
N VAL A 108 -5.75 -3.95 5.58
CA VAL A 108 -4.95 -3.69 6.80
C VAL A 108 -3.74 -2.85 6.40
N TYR A 109 -3.59 -1.66 6.99
CA TYR A 109 -2.45 -0.79 6.68
C TYR A 109 -1.61 -0.51 7.92
N VAL A 110 -0.29 -0.46 7.73
CA VAL A 110 0.67 -0.15 8.80
C VAL A 110 0.61 1.33 9.17
N SER A 111 0.56 2.21 8.17
CA SER A 111 0.49 3.66 8.36
C SER A 111 -0.66 4.27 7.55
N SER A 112 -1.27 5.31 8.10
CA SER A 112 -2.39 6.01 7.47
C SER A 112 -1.93 7.11 6.51
N SER A 113 -2.83 7.53 5.60
CA SER A 113 -2.62 8.71 4.76
C SER A 113 -2.40 9.97 5.57
N ALA A 114 -3.11 10.11 6.68
CA ALA A 114 -2.95 11.26 7.58
C ALA A 114 -1.55 11.27 8.22
N GLN A 115 -1.04 10.11 8.65
CA GLN A 115 0.32 9.99 9.16
C GLN A 115 1.34 10.35 8.09
N PHE A 116 1.19 9.84 6.88
CA PHE A 116 2.13 10.13 5.80
C PHE A 116 2.19 11.62 5.48
N SER A 117 1.04 12.28 5.39
CA SER A 117 0.97 13.73 5.18
C SER A 117 1.65 14.51 6.31
N ALA A 118 1.42 14.11 7.56
CA ALA A 118 2.04 14.72 8.73
C ALA A 118 3.56 14.54 8.73
N TRP A 119 4.05 13.34 8.35
CA TRP A 119 5.48 13.05 8.26
C TRP A 119 6.17 13.88 7.20
N LEU A 120 5.57 14.01 6.02
CA LEU A 120 6.13 14.85 4.95
C LEU A 120 6.25 16.31 5.40
N ASN A 121 5.24 16.81 6.10
CA ASN A 121 5.26 18.14 6.69
C ASN A 121 6.40 18.28 7.71
N GLU A 122 6.52 17.32 8.61
CA GLU A 122 7.61 17.25 9.61
C GLU A 122 8.99 17.23 8.94
N PHE A 123 9.12 16.52 7.82
CA PHE A 123 10.38 16.44 7.06
C PHE A 123 10.65 17.66 6.18
N GLY A 124 9.77 18.66 6.19
CA GLY A 124 9.93 19.88 5.39
C GLY A 124 9.68 19.72 3.91
N VAL A 125 8.92 18.71 3.51
CA VAL A 125 8.61 18.47 2.10
C VAL A 125 7.38 19.25 1.69
N GLU A 126 7.54 20.15 0.71
CA GLU A 126 6.44 20.77 0.02
C GLU A 126 6.10 19.92 -1.21
N ARG A 127 4.86 19.44 -1.28
CA ARG A 127 4.37 18.64 -2.42
C ARG A 127 3.25 19.36 -3.12
N GLU A 128 3.32 19.37 -4.44
CA GLU A 128 2.15 19.65 -5.24
C GLU A 128 1.13 18.51 -5.03
N THR A 129 -0.06 18.84 -4.56
CA THR A 129 -1.12 17.86 -4.33
C THR A 129 -1.89 17.63 -5.62
N LYS A 130 -1.43 16.69 -6.44
CA LYS A 130 -2.14 16.29 -7.67
C LYS A 130 -3.39 15.48 -7.36
N VAL A 131 -3.34 14.70 -6.29
CA VAL A 131 -4.44 13.85 -5.83
C VAL A 131 -4.67 14.16 -4.35
N LYS A 132 -5.90 14.52 -4.00
CA LYS A 132 -6.25 14.79 -2.60
C LYS A 132 -6.09 13.53 -1.77
N PRO A 133 -5.35 13.56 -0.64
CA PRO A 133 -5.06 12.37 0.15
C PRO A 133 -6.26 11.95 1.04
N LEU A 134 -7.32 11.49 0.42
CA LEU A 134 -8.52 11.04 1.11
C LEU A 134 -8.29 9.68 1.79
N PRO A 135 -8.80 9.46 3.01
CA PRO A 135 -8.84 8.14 3.62
C PRO A 135 -9.65 7.16 2.77
N ILE A 136 -9.34 5.87 2.88
CA ILE A 136 -10.00 4.82 2.09
C ILE A 136 -11.52 4.94 2.13
N ASN A 137 -12.10 5.10 3.33
CA ASN A 137 -13.56 5.08 3.47
C ASN A 137 -14.26 6.34 2.97
N GLU A 138 -13.56 7.41 2.64
CA GLU A 138 -14.13 8.55 1.92
C GLU A 138 -14.22 8.28 0.41
N VAL A 139 -13.44 7.34 -0.11
CA VAL A 139 -13.46 6.91 -1.51
C VAL A 139 -14.33 5.66 -1.68
N ALA A 140 -14.17 4.70 -0.79
CA ALA A 140 -14.83 3.40 -0.82
C ALA A 140 -15.41 3.11 0.57
N PRO A 141 -16.62 3.59 0.87
CA PRO A 141 -17.16 3.65 2.23
C PRO A 141 -17.43 2.29 2.89
N ASN A 142 -17.54 1.23 2.10
CA ASN A 142 -17.93 -0.09 2.61
C ASN A 142 -16.77 -1.06 2.79
N ILE A 143 -15.53 -0.68 2.47
CA ILE A 143 -14.37 -1.53 2.68
C ILE A 143 -14.04 -1.56 4.17
N PRO A 144 -13.98 -2.76 4.82
CA PRO A 144 -13.48 -2.86 6.18
C PRO A 144 -12.00 -2.52 6.22
N VAL A 145 -11.61 -1.59 7.09
CA VAL A 145 -10.22 -1.15 7.21
C VAL A 145 -9.72 -1.31 8.64
N GLN A 146 -8.44 -1.62 8.77
CA GLN A 146 -7.77 -1.79 10.06
C GLN A 146 -6.36 -1.16 9.97
N GLY A 147 -6.01 -0.35 10.95
CA GLY A 147 -4.75 0.38 11.03
C GLY A 147 -4.92 1.73 11.71
N PRO A 148 -3.85 2.48 11.98
CA PRO A 148 -2.44 2.09 11.81
C PRO A 148 -2.00 1.02 12.83
N ILE A 149 -0.80 0.46 12.61
CA ILE A 149 -0.23 -0.58 13.47
C ILE A 149 0.94 0.03 14.25
N PRO A 150 0.77 0.28 15.56
CA PRO A 150 1.83 0.86 16.38
C PRO A 150 3.13 0.05 16.33
N VAL A 151 4.25 0.72 16.50
CA VAL A 151 5.62 0.23 16.39
C VAL A 151 6.06 0.04 14.94
N LEU A 152 5.32 -0.72 14.13
CA LEU A 152 5.63 -0.89 12.70
C LEU A 152 5.48 0.43 11.93
N ASP A 153 4.52 1.28 12.31
CA ASP A 153 4.35 2.59 11.68
C ASP A 153 5.58 3.48 11.85
N GLU A 154 6.29 3.38 12.97
CA GLU A 154 7.55 4.09 13.17
C GLU A 154 8.66 3.60 12.24
N GLU A 155 8.71 2.29 11.96
CA GLU A 155 9.64 1.73 10.98
C GLU A 155 9.36 2.25 9.58
N VAL A 156 8.10 2.33 9.20
CA VAL A 156 7.66 2.89 7.90
C VAL A 156 8.02 4.38 7.83
N LYS A 157 7.79 5.14 8.89
CA LYS A 157 8.20 6.54 9.00
C LYS A 157 9.69 6.72 8.71
N ALA A 158 10.53 5.86 9.29
CA ALA A 158 11.98 5.91 9.09
C ALA A 158 12.35 5.67 7.61
N LEU A 159 11.66 4.78 6.91
CA LEU A 159 11.86 4.54 5.48
C LEU A 159 11.51 5.77 4.64
N HIS A 160 10.40 6.42 4.94
CA HIS A 160 10.00 7.67 4.27
C HIS A 160 10.98 8.80 4.53
N LYS A 161 11.51 8.89 5.74
CA LYS A 161 12.55 9.87 6.07
C LYS A 161 13.82 9.66 5.25
N GLN A 162 14.26 8.40 5.10
CA GLN A 162 15.39 8.05 4.24
C GLN A 162 15.11 8.42 2.77
N ASN A 163 13.90 8.17 2.30
CA ASN A 163 13.49 8.49 0.94
C ASN A 163 13.57 10.00 0.66
N VAL A 164 13.09 10.81 1.59
CA VAL A 164 13.16 12.28 1.50
C VAL A 164 14.60 12.75 1.44
N LYS A 165 15.48 12.23 2.28
CA LYS A 165 16.91 12.57 2.29
C LYS A 165 17.60 12.19 0.99
N ARG A 166 17.26 11.04 0.41
CA ARG A 166 17.82 10.59 -0.88
C ARG A 166 17.42 11.52 -2.02
N SER A 167 16.23 12.10 -1.97
CA SER A 167 15.65 12.94 -3.03
C SER A 167 16.04 14.41 -2.95
N SER A 168 16.72 14.79 -1.85
CA SER A 168 17.15 16.19 -1.64
C SER A 168 18.56 16.47 -2.17
#